data_4801479d4b97014f053a77548357036c
#
_entry.id   4801479d4b97014f053a77548357036c
#
_cell.length_a   1.000
_cell.length_b   1.000
_cell.length_c   1.000
_cell.angle_alpha   90.00
_cell.angle_beta   90.00
_cell.angle_gamma   90.00
#
_symmetry.space_group_name_H-M   'P 1'
#
loop_
_entity.id
_entity.type
_entity.pdbx_description
1 polymer ?
#
loop_
_entity_poly.entity_id
_entity_poly.type
_entity_poly.pdbx_seq_one_letter_code
_entity_poly.pdbx_strand_id
1 'polypeptide(L)'
;MSERKPSRLALIGLVAVAVIGSAAFYLSRPGETNASEALDKAKASQKLQSLTELNGKAPDHRKLDVQTWSTAEGAKVLFVEAHELPMFDMRLIFAAGSSQDGDAPGVAVLTNAMLNEGVAGKDVGAIAQGFEGLGADFGNGAYKDMAIASLRSLSDKDKRESALKLFAEVVGKPTFPADSFARIKNQMLAGFEYQKQNPGKLASLELMNRLYGDHPYAHASDGTAKTVPAITVAQLRAFHEKAYAAGNVVIALVGDLSRAEAEAIAAQVSSALPKGPALPKIAQPVEPKASVGHIEFPSKQTNLMLAQLGIDRDDPDYAALSMGNQILGGGGFGTRLMSEVREKRGLTYGVYSGFTPMQARGPFMINLQTRAEMSEGTLKLVQDVLADYLETGPTEKELDDAKRELAGSFPLSTASNADIVGQLGAIGFYNLPLSHLEDFMQQSQALTIEQVKAAMNKHLGTDKMVIVSAGPTVPQKPLPAPTDKPSEQPLGVPEH
;
A
#
# COMPACT_ATOMS: atom_id res chain seq x y z
N MET A 1 54.50 14.94 -9.52
CA MET A 1 53.96 14.43 -8.23
C MET A 1 52.57 13.88 -8.55
N SER A 2 52.45 12.55 -8.54
CA SER A 2 51.28 11.81 -8.99
C SER A 2 50.51 11.34 -7.74
N GLU A 3 49.32 11.85 -7.53
CA GLU A 3 48.42 11.36 -6.47
C GLU A 3 47.64 10.11 -6.97
N ARG A 4 47.92 8.98 -6.34
CA ARG A 4 47.16 7.74 -6.55
C ARG A 4 45.90 7.74 -5.72
N LYS A 5 44.75 7.63 -6.35
CA LYS A 5 43.45 7.33 -5.68
C LYS A 5 43.44 5.86 -5.23
N PRO A 6 42.96 5.53 -4.02
CA PRO A 6 42.82 4.14 -3.57
C PRO A 6 41.65 3.45 -4.27
N SER A 7 41.84 2.21 -4.66
CA SER A 7 40.87 1.37 -5.39
C SER A 7 39.76 0.86 -4.48
N ARG A 8 38.53 0.85 -5.00
CA ARG A 8 37.27 0.42 -4.31
C ARG A 8 37.22 -1.07 -3.91
N LEU A 9 38.27 -1.84 -4.17
CA LEU A 9 38.37 -3.28 -3.83
C LEU A 9 38.80 -3.57 -2.39
N ALA A 10 39.29 -2.59 -1.65
CA ALA A 10 39.74 -2.78 -0.27
C ALA A 10 38.61 -2.69 0.78
N LEU A 11 37.40 -2.19 0.39
CA LEU A 11 36.30 -2.00 1.34
C LEU A 11 35.40 -3.25 1.52
N ILE A 12 35.41 -4.16 0.55
CA ILE A 12 34.57 -5.38 0.57
C ILE A 12 35.21 -6.49 1.45
N GLY A 13 36.51 -6.47 1.61
CA GLY A 13 37.23 -7.44 2.45
C GLY A 13 37.10 -7.23 3.97
N LEU A 14 36.82 -6.01 4.41
CA LEU A 14 36.75 -5.67 5.86
C LEU A 14 35.39 -6.00 6.50
N VAL A 15 34.32 -6.05 5.73
CA VAL A 15 32.98 -6.37 6.24
C VAL A 15 32.81 -7.89 6.43
N ALA A 16 33.45 -8.70 5.59
CA ALA A 16 33.38 -10.18 5.71
C ALA A 16 34.14 -10.72 6.92
N VAL A 17 35.20 -10.07 7.37
CA VAL A 17 35.99 -10.50 8.54
C VAL A 17 35.30 -10.11 9.86
N ALA A 18 34.53 -9.00 9.87
CA ALA A 18 33.79 -8.55 11.07
C ALA A 18 32.59 -9.48 11.41
N VAL A 19 31.94 -10.08 10.38
CA VAL A 19 30.81 -11.00 10.59
C VAL A 19 31.27 -12.38 11.09
N ILE A 20 32.43 -12.86 10.66
CA ILE A 20 32.99 -14.15 11.12
C ILE A 20 33.60 -14.03 12.52
N GLY A 21 34.15 -12.88 12.88
CA GLY A 21 34.70 -12.63 14.22
C GLY A 21 33.63 -12.53 15.32
N SER A 22 32.44 -11.99 14.96
CA SER A 22 31.32 -11.86 15.91
C SER A 22 30.64 -13.18 16.21
N ALA A 23 30.58 -14.11 15.25
CA ALA A 23 30.03 -15.45 15.48
C ALA A 23 30.91 -16.34 16.37
N ALA A 24 32.23 -16.17 16.30
CA ALA A 24 33.18 -16.96 17.13
C ALA A 24 33.23 -16.46 18.59
N PHE A 25 32.90 -15.20 18.88
CA PHE A 25 32.91 -14.65 20.24
C PHE A 25 31.66 -15.00 21.06
N TYR A 26 30.56 -15.35 20.37
CA TYR A 26 29.31 -15.77 21.02
C TYR A 26 29.29 -17.27 21.42
N LEU A 27 30.22 -18.08 20.89
CA LEU A 27 30.26 -19.54 21.11
C LEU A 27 31.10 -20.01 22.32
N SER A 28 31.59 -19.09 23.16
CA SER A 28 32.50 -19.44 24.28
C SER A 28 32.06 -18.97 25.67
N ARG A 29 30.74 -18.92 25.97
CA ARG A 29 30.27 -18.69 27.35
C ARG A 29 29.64 -19.94 27.96
N PRO A 30 30.04 -20.35 29.19
CA PRO A 30 29.41 -21.46 29.89
C PRO A 30 28.06 -21.00 30.47
N GLY A 31 26.98 -21.58 29.96
CA GLY A 31 25.58 -21.30 30.36
C GLY A 31 24.53 -21.74 29.32
N GLU A 32 24.93 -22.46 28.28
CA GLU A 32 24.16 -22.72 27.04
C GLU A 32 23.34 -24.01 27.04
N THR A 33 22.63 -24.35 28.09
CA THR A 33 21.66 -25.48 28.00
C THR A 33 20.31 -25.07 27.44
N ASN A 34 19.94 -23.77 27.43
CA ASN A 34 18.64 -23.31 26.93
C ASN A 34 18.64 -22.81 25.46
N ALA A 35 19.79 -22.38 24.96
CA ALA A 35 19.86 -21.88 23.58
C ALA A 35 19.83 -22.97 22.51
N SER A 36 20.44 -24.14 22.83
CA SER A 36 20.45 -25.32 21.96
C SER A 36 19.05 -25.95 21.84
N GLU A 37 18.31 -26.05 22.94
CA GLU A 37 16.92 -26.52 22.91
C GLU A 37 15.97 -25.58 22.18
N ALA A 38 16.17 -24.26 22.28
CA ALA A 38 15.41 -23.30 21.53
C ALA A 38 15.73 -23.33 20.01
N LEU A 39 17.01 -23.52 19.65
CA LEU A 39 17.42 -23.71 18.25
C LEU A 39 16.92 -25.04 17.67
N ASP A 40 16.91 -26.12 18.46
CA ASP A 40 16.41 -27.42 18.00
C ASP A 40 14.85 -27.42 17.91
N LYS A 41 14.15 -26.71 18.79
CA LYS A 41 12.72 -26.44 18.62
C LYS A 41 12.42 -25.57 17.41
N ALA A 42 13.20 -24.53 17.15
CA ALA A 42 13.07 -23.70 15.94
C ALA A 42 13.39 -24.49 14.66
N LYS A 43 14.36 -25.40 14.69
CA LYS A 43 14.67 -26.31 13.57
C LYS A 43 13.61 -27.40 13.38
N ALA A 44 12.92 -27.82 14.43
CA ALA A 44 11.84 -28.81 14.33
C ALA A 44 10.53 -28.22 13.75
N SER A 45 10.34 -26.88 13.76
CA SER A 45 9.10 -26.25 13.32
C SER A 45 9.07 -25.82 11.85
N GLN A 46 10.17 -25.92 11.11
CA GLN A 46 10.22 -25.58 9.69
C GLN A 46 10.92 -26.65 8.86
N LYS A 47 10.27 -27.78 8.63
CA LYS A 47 10.55 -28.55 7.44
C LYS A 47 10.04 -27.73 6.26
N LEU A 48 10.96 -27.06 5.55
CA LEU A 48 10.66 -26.50 4.24
C LEU A 48 10.22 -27.65 3.34
N GLN A 49 8.93 -27.71 3.03
CA GLN A 49 8.42 -28.69 2.08
C GLN A 49 8.95 -28.34 0.68
N SER A 50 9.63 -29.26 0.04
CA SER A 50 10.03 -29.10 -1.34
C SER A 50 8.77 -29.14 -2.25
N LEU A 51 8.83 -28.50 -3.42
CA LEU A 51 7.74 -28.58 -4.41
C LEU A 51 7.36 -30.03 -4.76
N THR A 52 8.30 -30.95 -4.66
CA THR A 52 8.11 -32.40 -4.87
C THR A 52 7.32 -33.04 -3.72
N GLU A 53 7.53 -32.59 -2.46
CA GLU A 53 6.80 -33.07 -1.28
C GLU A 53 5.34 -32.56 -1.26
N LEU A 54 5.10 -31.39 -1.85
CA LEU A 54 3.75 -30.83 -1.98
C LEU A 54 2.88 -31.64 -2.95
N ASN A 55 3.50 -32.42 -3.85
CA ASN A 55 2.79 -33.29 -4.81
C ASN A 55 1.63 -32.58 -5.54
N GLY A 56 1.84 -31.31 -5.93
CA GLY A 56 0.86 -30.47 -6.60
C GLY A 56 -0.22 -29.87 -5.69
N LYS A 57 -0.17 -30.09 -4.37
CA LYS A 57 -1.05 -29.41 -3.42
C LYS A 57 -0.51 -28.03 -3.09
N ALA A 58 -1.42 -27.07 -2.93
CA ALA A 58 -1.03 -25.76 -2.38
C ALA A 58 -0.46 -25.93 -0.96
N PRO A 59 0.55 -25.13 -0.58
CA PRO A 59 1.04 -25.11 0.81
C PRO A 59 -0.10 -24.81 1.79
N ASP A 60 -0.10 -25.49 2.93
CA ASP A 60 -1.01 -25.12 4.02
C ASP A 60 -0.72 -23.68 4.46
N HIS A 61 -1.72 -22.84 4.45
CA HIS A 61 -1.59 -21.47 4.92
C HIS A 61 -1.92 -21.38 6.42
N ARG A 62 -1.23 -20.49 7.11
CA ARG A 62 -1.47 -20.20 8.52
C ARG A 62 -2.87 -19.65 8.69
N LYS A 63 -3.70 -20.36 9.47
CA LYS A 63 -4.98 -19.80 9.92
C LYS A 63 -4.72 -18.84 11.08
N LEU A 64 -5.22 -17.62 10.96
CA LEU A 64 -5.08 -16.61 11.99
C LEU A 64 -6.22 -16.74 13.02
N ASP A 65 -5.86 -16.88 14.30
CA ASP A 65 -6.83 -16.78 15.40
C ASP A 65 -7.03 -15.30 15.76
N VAL A 66 -7.96 -14.65 15.07
CA VAL A 66 -8.21 -13.22 15.23
C VAL A 66 -9.17 -12.98 16.39
N GLN A 67 -8.64 -12.45 17.47
CA GLN A 67 -9.41 -12.00 18.63
C GLN A 67 -9.86 -10.56 18.44
N THR A 68 -11.08 -10.21 18.86
CA THR A 68 -11.60 -8.85 18.73
C THR A 68 -12.38 -8.40 19.97
N TRP A 69 -12.32 -7.09 20.26
CA TRP A 69 -13.10 -6.41 21.31
C TRP A 69 -13.11 -4.91 21.06
N SER A 70 -13.79 -4.16 21.93
CA SER A 70 -13.73 -2.70 21.95
C SER A 70 -13.17 -2.21 23.29
N THR A 71 -12.39 -1.12 23.25
CA THR A 71 -11.94 -0.44 24.46
C THR A 71 -13.08 0.38 25.09
N ALA A 72 -12.89 0.84 26.32
CA ALA A 72 -13.86 1.71 27.01
C ALA A 72 -14.11 3.02 26.26
N GLU A 73 -13.11 3.51 25.53
CA GLU A 73 -13.18 4.73 24.71
C GLU A 73 -13.81 4.50 23.32
N GLY A 74 -14.16 3.24 22.98
CA GLY A 74 -14.85 2.87 21.75
C GLY A 74 -13.95 2.46 20.59
N ALA A 75 -12.64 2.33 20.79
CA ALA A 75 -11.74 1.82 19.76
C ALA A 75 -12.00 0.32 19.51
N LYS A 76 -12.15 -0.08 18.24
CA LYS A 76 -12.24 -1.48 17.83
C LYS A 76 -10.83 -2.08 17.81
N VAL A 77 -10.64 -3.24 18.43
CA VAL A 77 -9.34 -3.93 18.48
C VAL A 77 -9.41 -5.26 17.75
N LEU A 78 -8.39 -5.57 16.96
CA LEU A 78 -8.13 -6.89 16.39
C LEU A 78 -6.74 -7.32 16.83
N PHE A 79 -6.61 -8.56 17.31
CA PHE A 79 -5.37 -9.08 17.86
C PHE A 79 -5.11 -10.50 17.38
N VAL A 80 -3.85 -10.78 17.04
CA VAL A 80 -3.32 -12.13 16.81
C VAL A 80 -2.11 -12.35 17.71
N GLU A 81 -2.18 -13.38 18.54
CA GLU A 81 -1.07 -13.82 19.37
C GLU A 81 -0.04 -14.57 18.54
N ALA A 82 1.25 -14.18 18.63
CA ALA A 82 2.34 -14.72 17.83
C ALA A 82 3.66 -14.66 18.61
N HIS A 83 4.13 -15.79 19.15
CA HIS A 83 5.27 -15.88 20.06
C HIS A 83 6.58 -16.30 19.38
N GLU A 84 6.63 -16.32 18.05
CA GLU A 84 7.83 -16.76 17.32
C GLU A 84 9.02 -15.80 17.48
N LEU A 85 8.73 -14.51 17.68
CA LEU A 85 9.74 -13.48 17.93
C LEU A 85 9.34 -12.64 19.15
N PRO A 86 10.29 -12.23 20.03
CA PRO A 86 10.00 -11.44 21.22
C PRO A 86 9.73 -9.96 20.85
N MET A 87 8.72 -9.73 20.05
CA MET A 87 8.33 -8.41 19.55
C MET A 87 6.85 -8.37 19.20
N PHE A 88 6.30 -7.16 19.07
CA PHE A 88 4.95 -6.94 18.58
C PHE A 88 4.90 -5.79 17.59
N ASP A 89 3.91 -5.85 16.71
CA ASP A 89 3.52 -4.79 15.81
C ASP A 89 2.13 -4.28 16.19
N MET A 90 1.98 -2.97 16.25
CA MET A 90 0.71 -2.29 16.46
C MET A 90 0.49 -1.28 15.33
N ARG A 91 -0.75 -1.22 14.84
CA ARG A 91 -1.17 -0.23 13.85
C ARG A 91 -2.50 0.40 14.28
N LEU A 92 -2.51 1.71 14.37
CA LEU A 92 -3.71 2.52 14.55
C LEU A 92 -4.16 2.98 13.17
N ILE A 93 -5.40 2.70 12.81
CA ILE A 93 -5.98 3.09 11.53
C ILE A 93 -7.19 3.98 11.80
N PHE A 94 -7.05 5.26 11.51
CA PHE A 94 -8.09 6.27 11.69
C PHE A 94 -8.81 6.52 10.37
N ALA A 95 -10.12 6.73 10.38
CA ALA A 95 -10.85 7.29 9.24
C ALA A 95 -10.54 8.79 9.12
N ALA A 96 -9.27 9.11 8.90
CA ALA A 96 -8.66 10.44 8.93
C ALA A 96 -7.79 10.69 7.68
N GLY A 97 -8.18 10.11 6.54
CA GLY A 97 -7.52 10.34 5.26
C GLY A 97 -7.94 11.64 4.60
N SER A 98 -7.36 11.92 3.44
CA SER A 98 -7.62 13.17 2.71
C SER A 98 -9.06 13.33 2.23
N SER A 99 -9.85 12.24 2.18
CA SER A 99 -11.29 12.33 1.94
C SER A 99 -12.07 13.09 3.03
N GLN A 100 -11.43 13.34 4.18
CA GLN A 100 -11.97 14.10 5.30
C GLN A 100 -11.43 15.55 5.36
N ASP A 101 -10.65 15.99 4.38
CA ASP A 101 -10.01 17.33 4.33
C ASP A 101 -11.03 18.50 4.34
N GLY A 102 -12.25 18.27 3.88
CA GLY A 102 -13.26 19.32 3.72
C GLY A 102 -12.74 20.45 2.83
N ASP A 103 -12.81 21.68 3.32
CA ASP A 103 -12.38 22.88 2.57
C ASP A 103 -10.88 23.16 2.64
N ALA A 104 -10.09 22.27 3.26
CA ALA A 104 -8.63 22.44 3.45
C ALA A 104 -7.83 21.27 2.85
N PRO A 105 -7.87 21.02 1.51
CA PRO A 105 -7.16 19.92 0.89
C PRO A 105 -5.67 19.89 1.26
N GLY A 106 -5.23 18.74 1.82
CA GLY A 106 -3.88 18.51 2.34
C GLY A 106 -3.79 18.57 3.88
N VAL A 107 -4.86 18.95 4.59
CA VAL A 107 -4.80 19.03 6.07
C VAL A 107 -4.59 17.67 6.72
N ALA A 108 -5.18 16.60 6.19
CA ALA A 108 -5.02 15.24 6.71
C ALA A 108 -3.57 14.77 6.61
N VAL A 109 -2.96 14.91 5.42
CA VAL A 109 -1.56 14.52 5.19
C VAL A 109 -0.62 15.35 6.04
N LEU A 110 -0.83 16.66 6.11
CA LEU A 110 0.00 17.55 6.91
C LEU A 110 -0.15 17.29 8.41
N THR A 111 -1.37 17.00 8.90
CA THR A 111 -1.59 16.63 10.30
C THR A 111 -0.86 15.34 10.65
N ASN A 112 -0.96 14.31 9.81
CA ASN A 112 -0.27 13.04 10.02
C ASN A 112 1.25 13.21 10.01
N ALA A 113 1.80 13.94 9.03
CA ALA A 113 3.24 14.22 8.94
C ALA A 113 3.78 15.01 10.13
N MET A 114 2.93 15.72 10.88
CA MET A 114 3.32 16.51 12.03
C MET A 114 3.18 15.78 13.38
N LEU A 115 2.71 14.52 13.42
CA LEU A 115 2.50 13.79 14.68
C LEU A 115 3.77 13.66 15.51
N ASN A 116 4.87 13.26 14.90
CA ASN A 116 6.16 13.01 15.54
C ASN A 116 7.11 14.21 15.51
N GLU A 117 6.63 15.37 15.14
CA GLU A 117 7.43 16.60 15.09
C GLU A 117 7.59 17.28 16.46
N GLY A 118 6.76 16.93 17.43
CA GLY A 118 6.91 17.42 18.80
C GLY A 118 5.78 17.00 19.72
N VAL A 119 6.13 16.69 20.96
CA VAL A 119 5.23 16.52 22.10
C VAL A 119 5.72 17.37 23.26
N ALA A 120 4.95 17.45 24.37
CA ALA A 120 5.34 18.25 25.51
C ALA A 120 6.77 17.90 26.02
N GLY A 121 7.68 18.84 25.92
CA GLY A 121 9.07 18.70 26.39
C GLY A 121 10.00 17.88 25.47
N LYS A 122 9.55 17.46 24.29
CA LYS A 122 10.39 16.70 23.34
C LYS A 122 10.16 17.24 21.92
N ASP A 123 11.24 17.57 21.25
CA ASP A 123 11.27 17.86 19.81
C ASP A 123 11.37 16.58 18.97
N VAL A 124 11.40 16.73 17.64
CA VAL A 124 11.52 15.63 16.69
C VAL A 124 12.75 14.76 16.93
N GLY A 125 13.89 15.38 17.29
CA GLY A 125 15.13 14.66 17.57
C GLY A 125 15.02 13.82 18.85
N ALA A 126 14.46 14.36 19.92
CA ALA A 126 14.25 13.65 21.18
C ALA A 126 13.22 12.52 21.03
N ILE A 127 12.20 12.68 20.18
CA ILE A 127 11.22 11.62 19.87
C ILE A 127 11.92 10.48 19.10
N ALA A 128 12.69 10.80 18.06
CA ALA A 128 13.41 9.79 17.27
C ALA A 128 14.40 9.01 18.15
N GLN A 129 15.24 9.69 18.94
CA GLN A 129 16.17 9.06 19.90
C GLN A 129 15.43 8.22 20.94
N GLY A 130 14.22 8.65 21.35
CA GLY A 130 13.38 7.91 22.30
C GLY A 130 12.96 6.56 21.77
N PHE A 131 12.53 6.45 20.52
CA PHE A 131 12.18 5.17 19.89
C PHE A 131 13.44 4.34 19.58
N GLU A 132 14.43 4.91 18.93
CA GLU A 132 15.67 4.22 18.56
C GLU A 132 16.40 3.63 19.79
N GLY A 133 16.47 4.38 20.88
CA GLY A 133 17.09 3.92 22.12
C GLY A 133 16.36 2.75 22.80
N LEU A 134 15.10 2.50 22.44
CA LEU A 134 14.30 1.37 22.90
C LEU A 134 14.32 0.19 21.92
N GLY A 135 14.96 0.34 20.75
CA GLY A 135 14.85 -0.62 19.66
C GLY A 135 13.43 -0.68 19.08
N ALA A 136 12.71 0.43 19.16
CA ALA A 136 11.35 0.56 18.62
C ALA A 136 11.37 1.37 17.33
N ASP A 137 10.39 1.09 16.45
CA ASP A 137 10.20 1.78 15.19
C ASP A 137 8.80 2.42 15.14
N PHE A 138 8.76 3.73 14.88
CA PHE A 138 7.55 4.51 14.70
C PHE A 138 7.36 4.81 13.22
N GLY A 139 6.17 4.53 12.70
CA GLY A 139 5.78 4.88 11.34
C GLY A 139 4.44 5.61 11.30
N ASN A 140 4.28 6.50 10.33
CA ASN A 140 3.01 7.17 10.07
C ASN A 140 2.79 7.40 8.59
N GLY A 141 1.53 7.59 8.18
CA GLY A 141 1.15 7.91 6.81
C GLY A 141 -0.33 8.24 6.70
N ALA A 142 -0.68 9.10 5.76
CA ALA A 142 -2.06 9.41 5.44
C ALA A 142 -2.35 9.10 3.96
N TYR A 143 -3.51 8.51 3.73
CA TYR A 143 -3.99 8.04 2.42
C TYR A 143 -5.32 8.71 2.09
N LYS A 144 -6.04 8.19 1.10
CA LYS A 144 -7.32 8.75 0.71
C LYS A 144 -8.36 8.62 1.83
N ASP A 145 -8.56 7.43 2.38
CA ASP A 145 -9.58 7.17 3.41
C ASP A 145 -9.04 7.13 4.84
N MET A 146 -7.77 6.83 5.01
CA MET A 146 -7.21 6.51 6.31
C MET A 146 -5.93 7.26 6.62
N ALA A 147 -5.70 7.54 7.89
CA ALA A 147 -4.40 7.87 8.44
C ALA A 147 -3.94 6.73 9.35
N ILE A 148 -2.66 6.43 9.29
CA ILE A 148 -2.04 5.32 10.02
C ILE A 148 -0.96 5.88 10.94
N ALA A 149 -0.87 5.31 12.16
CA ALA A 149 0.30 5.40 13.01
C ALA A 149 0.66 3.98 13.45
N SER A 150 1.92 3.60 13.36
CA SER A 150 2.39 2.25 13.66
C SER A 150 3.55 2.28 14.65
N LEU A 151 3.62 1.22 15.46
CA LEU A 151 4.69 0.96 16.38
C LEU A 151 5.12 -0.50 16.24
N ARG A 152 6.41 -0.72 16.01
CA ARG A 152 7.06 -2.01 16.25
C ARG A 152 7.93 -1.88 17.49
N SER A 153 7.87 -2.83 18.40
CA SER A 153 8.68 -2.83 19.61
C SER A 153 8.99 -4.24 20.09
N LEU A 154 10.00 -4.36 20.91
CA LEU A 154 10.26 -5.59 21.68
C LEU A 154 9.12 -5.82 22.67
N SER A 155 8.81 -7.10 22.95
CA SER A 155 7.82 -7.51 23.95
C SER A 155 8.34 -7.42 25.39
N ASP A 156 9.66 -7.27 25.59
CA ASP A 156 10.25 -6.99 26.89
C ASP A 156 9.52 -5.83 27.60
N LYS A 157 9.12 -6.05 28.84
CA LYS A 157 8.21 -5.17 29.58
C LYS A 157 8.72 -3.73 29.67
N ASP A 158 9.98 -3.52 30.03
CA ASP A 158 10.53 -2.17 30.26
C ASP A 158 10.64 -1.40 28.95
N LYS A 159 11.05 -2.10 27.87
CA LYS A 159 11.11 -1.52 26.51
C LYS A 159 9.73 -1.19 25.99
N ARG A 160 8.82 -2.15 26.08
CA ARG A 160 7.43 -2.04 25.64
C ARG A 160 6.69 -0.88 26.32
N GLU A 161 6.71 -0.83 27.65
CA GLU A 161 6.00 0.22 28.41
C GLU A 161 6.52 1.63 28.05
N SER A 162 7.84 1.78 27.91
CA SER A 162 8.47 3.05 27.52
C SER A 162 8.12 3.45 26.09
N ALA A 163 8.16 2.52 25.14
CA ALA A 163 7.81 2.74 23.74
C ALA A 163 6.32 3.09 23.58
N LEU A 164 5.44 2.36 24.27
CA LEU A 164 3.99 2.63 24.25
C LEU A 164 3.63 3.99 24.85
N LYS A 165 4.31 4.40 25.93
CA LYS A 165 4.10 5.72 26.52
C LYS A 165 4.47 6.84 25.53
N LEU A 166 5.63 6.72 24.88
CA LEU A 166 6.06 7.69 23.89
C LEU A 166 5.14 7.70 22.68
N PHE A 167 4.73 6.53 22.19
CA PHE A 167 3.79 6.38 21.08
C PHE A 167 2.44 7.03 21.39
N ALA A 168 1.87 6.77 22.57
CA ALA A 168 0.62 7.37 23.01
C ALA A 168 0.71 8.92 23.15
N GLU A 169 1.88 9.45 23.59
CA GLU A 169 2.13 10.90 23.60
C GLU A 169 2.16 11.47 22.17
N VAL A 170 2.89 10.81 21.25
CA VAL A 170 3.06 11.25 19.84
C VAL A 170 1.73 11.26 19.09
N VAL A 171 0.95 10.21 19.21
CA VAL A 171 -0.31 10.11 18.46
C VAL A 171 -1.44 10.88 19.15
N GLY A 172 -1.50 10.88 20.49
CA GLY A 172 -2.62 11.46 21.22
C GLY A 172 -2.46 12.96 21.54
N LYS A 173 -1.22 13.46 21.67
CA LYS A 173 -0.97 14.82 22.15
C LYS A 173 0.16 15.55 21.41
N PRO A 174 0.15 15.55 20.07
CA PRO A 174 1.15 16.29 19.29
C PRO A 174 1.02 17.80 19.53
N THR A 175 2.13 18.50 19.62
CA THR A 175 2.13 19.94 19.89
C THR A 175 2.08 20.81 18.63
N PHE A 176 2.39 20.22 17.47
CA PHE A 176 2.49 20.91 16.17
C PHE A 176 3.39 22.17 16.25
N PRO A 177 4.72 22.00 16.46
CA PRO A 177 5.64 23.13 16.60
C PRO A 177 5.66 23.98 15.35
N ALA A 178 5.73 25.32 15.52
CA ALA A 178 5.64 26.25 14.40
C ALA A 178 6.79 26.11 13.40
N ASP A 179 8.01 25.86 13.88
CA ASP A 179 9.20 25.69 13.02
C ASP A 179 9.12 24.41 12.19
N SER A 180 8.72 23.30 12.83
CA SER A 180 8.47 22.03 12.12
C SER A 180 7.33 22.17 11.11
N PHE A 181 6.25 22.86 11.48
CA PHE A 181 5.14 23.12 10.58
C PHE A 181 5.60 23.91 9.34
N ALA A 182 6.38 24.98 9.53
CA ALA A 182 6.92 25.76 8.42
C ALA A 182 7.84 24.90 7.53
N ARG A 183 8.70 24.07 8.13
CA ARG A 183 9.62 23.18 7.41
C ARG A 183 8.88 22.15 6.57
N ILE A 184 7.93 21.40 7.16
CA ILE A 184 7.14 20.37 6.44
C ILE A 184 6.34 21.00 5.31
N LYS A 185 5.70 22.15 5.58
CA LYS A 185 4.95 22.89 4.57
C LYS A 185 5.81 23.31 3.38
N ASN A 186 7.02 23.81 3.63
CA ASN A 186 7.97 24.18 2.58
C ASN A 186 8.46 22.95 1.79
N GLN A 187 8.65 21.79 2.45
CA GLN A 187 8.96 20.54 1.76
C GLN A 187 7.83 20.10 0.82
N MET A 188 6.58 20.19 1.26
CA MET A 188 5.40 19.90 0.41
C MET A 188 5.35 20.84 -0.80
N LEU A 189 5.57 22.14 -0.61
CA LEU A 189 5.58 23.12 -1.69
C LEU A 189 6.70 22.85 -2.71
N ALA A 190 7.89 22.51 -2.25
CA ALA A 190 8.98 22.10 -3.12
C ALA A 190 8.61 20.81 -3.90
N GLY A 191 7.95 19.86 -3.25
CA GLY A 191 7.44 18.64 -3.89
C GLY A 191 6.46 18.94 -5.04
N PHE A 192 5.59 19.94 -4.89
CA PHE A 192 4.66 20.34 -5.97
C PHE A 192 5.38 20.90 -7.19
N GLU A 193 6.50 21.59 -7.04
CA GLU A 193 7.31 22.06 -8.17
C GLU A 193 7.92 20.88 -8.95
N TYR A 194 8.39 19.82 -8.27
CA TYR A 194 8.83 18.60 -8.92
C TYR A 194 7.68 17.85 -9.62
N GLN A 195 6.48 17.85 -9.03
CA GLN A 195 5.31 17.20 -9.65
C GLN A 195 4.95 17.82 -11.00
N LYS A 196 5.15 19.13 -11.19
CA LYS A 196 4.92 19.82 -12.48
C LYS A 196 5.82 19.30 -13.62
N GLN A 197 6.95 18.68 -13.27
CA GLN A 197 7.89 18.09 -14.22
C GLN A 197 7.62 16.60 -14.50
N ASN A 198 6.59 16.04 -13.88
CA ASN A 198 6.23 14.62 -14.04
C ASN A 198 4.90 14.48 -14.79
N PRO A 199 4.94 14.14 -16.09
CA PRO A 199 3.72 14.03 -16.90
C PRO A 199 2.76 12.94 -16.40
N GLY A 200 3.27 11.84 -15.84
CA GLY A 200 2.43 10.80 -15.24
C GLY A 200 1.68 11.30 -14.00
N LYS A 201 2.31 12.11 -13.15
CA LYS A 201 1.62 12.71 -11.99
C LYS A 201 0.56 13.72 -12.43
N LEU A 202 0.84 14.54 -13.45
CA LEU A 202 -0.13 15.46 -14.01
C LEU A 202 -1.34 14.73 -14.61
N ALA A 203 -1.09 13.67 -15.37
CA ALA A 203 -2.15 12.82 -15.91
C ALA A 203 -3.01 12.18 -14.82
N SER A 204 -2.38 11.66 -13.74
CA SER A 204 -3.08 11.06 -12.62
C SER A 204 -3.99 12.06 -11.89
N LEU A 205 -3.52 13.28 -11.64
CA LEU A 205 -4.31 14.32 -10.98
C LEU A 205 -5.52 14.72 -11.82
N GLU A 206 -5.32 14.93 -13.12
CA GLU A 206 -6.39 15.26 -14.06
C GLU A 206 -7.40 14.11 -14.18
N LEU A 207 -6.90 12.86 -14.23
CA LEU A 207 -7.74 11.66 -14.27
C LEU A 207 -8.67 11.59 -13.05
N MET A 208 -8.12 11.74 -11.85
CA MET A 208 -8.89 11.69 -10.61
C MET A 208 -9.92 12.83 -10.53
N ASN A 209 -9.54 14.01 -10.96
CA ASN A 209 -10.45 15.15 -11.03
C ASN A 209 -11.64 14.90 -11.99
N ARG A 210 -11.39 14.36 -13.19
CA ARG A 210 -12.45 14.00 -14.15
C ARG A 210 -13.30 12.83 -13.68
N LEU A 211 -12.68 11.85 -13.03
CA LEU A 211 -13.35 10.64 -12.56
C LEU A 211 -14.32 10.93 -11.40
N TYR A 212 -13.92 11.80 -10.48
CA TYR A 212 -14.64 12.02 -9.24
C TYR A 212 -15.36 13.38 -9.12
N GLY A 213 -15.02 14.37 -9.97
CA GLY A 213 -15.67 15.67 -9.97
C GLY A 213 -15.60 16.36 -8.60
N ASP A 214 -16.76 16.63 -8.00
CA ASP A 214 -16.87 17.28 -6.68
C ASP A 214 -16.73 16.31 -5.50
N HIS A 215 -16.57 15.01 -5.76
CA HIS A 215 -16.40 14.02 -4.70
C HIS A 215 -15.05 14.17 -4.00
N PRO A 216 -14.93 13.91 -2.67
CA PRO A 216 -13.66 14.03 -1.92
C PRO A 216 -12.48 13.23 -2.48
N TYR A 217 -12.73 12.23 -3.32
CA TYR A 217 -11.66 11.48 -3.97
C TYR A 217 -11.00 12.20 -5.15
N ALA A 218 -11.60 13.28 -5.66
CA ALA A 218 -11.08 14.04 -6.80
C ALA A 218 -9.78 14.79 -6.48
N HIS A 219 -9.70 15.42 -5.30
CA HIS A 219 -8.54 16.26 -4.98
C HIS A 219 -7.29 15.46 -4.64
N ALA A 220 -6.12 16.05 -4.88
CA ALA A 220 -4.84 15.46 -4.49
C ALA A 220 -4.77 15.29 -2.96
N SER A 221 -4.36 14.13 -2.48
CA SER A 221 -4.27 13.85 -1.05
C SER A 221 -3.32 14.79 -0.32
N ASP A 222 -2.23 15.17 -0.98
CA ASP A 222 -1.24 16.12 -0.46
C ASP A 222 -1.71 17.58 -0.52
N GLY A 223 -2.90 17.84 -1.05
CA GLY A 223 -3.34 19.19 -1.39
C GLY A 223 -2.63 19.74 -2.64
N THR A 224 -2.52 21.05 -2.74
CA THR A 224 -1.92 21.75 -3.89
C THR A 224 -1.06 22.93 -3.45
N ALA A 225 -0.29 23.49 -4.40
CA ALA A 225 0.44 24.75 -4.19
C ALA A 225 -0.48 25.94 -3.85
N LYS A 226 -1.80 25.83 -4.04
CA LYS A 226 -2.79 26.85 -3.66
C LYS A 226 -3.37 26.59 -2.27
N THR A 227 -3.68 25.32 -1.93
CA THR A 227 -4.37 24.97 -0.67
C THR A 227 -3.43 24.87 0.52
N VAL A 228 -2.27 24.24 0.38
CA VAL A 228 -1.31 24.02 1.47
C VAL A 228 -0.80 25.32 2.10
N PRO A 229 -0.49 26.41 1.35
CA PRO A 229 -0.10 27.68 1.98
C PRO A 229 -1.14 28.25 2.93
N ALA A 230 -2.42 28.03 2.71
CA ALA A 230 -3.51 28.54 3.53
C ALA A 230 -3.75 27.71 4.81
N ILE A 231 -3.25 26.48 4.89
CA ILE A 231 -3.41 25.63 6.08
C ILE A 231 -2.66 26.23 7.28
N THR A 232 -3.31 26.21 8.43
CA THR A 232 -2.81 26.75 9.70
C THR A 232 -2.64 25.64 10.76
N VAL A 233 -1.82 25.88 11.78
CA VAL A 233 -1.68 24.98 12.94
C VAL A 233 -3.01 24.79 13.68
N ALA A 234 -3.87 25.81 13.71
CA ALA A 234 -5.19 25.68 14.30
C ALA A 234 -6.08 24.66 13.59
N GLN A 235 -6.01 24.61 12.24
CA GLN A 235 -6.71 23.59 11.46
C GLN A 235 -6.15 22.20 11.69
N LEU A 236 -4.81 22.04 11.82
CA LEU A 236 -4.22 20.75 12.18
C LEU A 236 -4.73 20.26 13.54
N ARG A 237 -4.76 21.12 14.55
CA ARG A 237 -5.29 20.77 15.89
C ARG A 237 -6.75 20.38 15.83
N ALA A 238 -7.57 21.16 15.13
CA ALA A 238 -8.99 20.84 14.96
C ALA A 238 -9.22 19.52 14.22
N PHE A 239 -8.43 19.27 13.15
CA PHE A 239 -8.48 18.01 12.41
C PHE A 239 -8.04 16.84 13.28
N HIS A 240 -6.93 16.96 14.02
CA HIS A 240 -6.45 15.94 14.93
C HIS A 240 -7.49 15.63 16.03
N GLU A 241 -8.03 16.64 16.68
CA GLU A 241 -9.04 16.45 17.73
C GLU A 241 -10.29 15.73 17.22
N LYS A 242 -10.73 16.05 16.01
CA LYS A 242 -11.91 15.45 15.37
C LYS A 242 -11.62 14.05 14.82
N ALA A 243 -10.53 13.87 14.08
CA ALA A 243 -10.31 12.70 13.24
C ALA A 243 -9.43 11.62 13.89
N TYR A 244 -8.57 11.98 14.87
CA TYR A 244 -7.75 11.01 15.62
C TYR A 244 -8.43 10.58 16.95
N ALA A 245 -9.75 10.67 16.99
CA ALA A 245 -10.53 10.30 18.16
C ALA A 245 -10.57 8.77 18.37
N ALA A 246 -10.67 8.36 19.64
CA ALA A 246 -10.70 6.95 20.03
C ALA A 246 -11.89 6.18 19.42
N GLY A 247 -13.06 6.80 19.26
CA GLY A 247 -14.19 6.17 18.56
C GLY A 247 -14.05 6.10 17.03
N ASN A 248 -12.99 6.71 16.47
CA ASN A 248 -12.70 6.74 15.03
C ASN A 248 -11.48 5.89 14.64
N VAL A 249 -11.02 5.00 15.51
CA VAL A 249 -9.80 4.21 15.30
C VAL A 249 -10.07 2.71 15.35
N VAL A 250 -9.35 1.98 14.51
CA VAL A 250 -9.12 0.55 14.64
C VAL A 250 -7.69 0.34 15.12
N ILE A 251 -7.53 -0.48 16.16
CA ILE A 251 -6.24 -0.90 16.70
C ILE A 251 -5.99 -2.33 16.26
N ALA A 252 -5.04 -2.55 15.39
CA ALA A 252 -4.54 -3.86 15.02
C ALA A 252 -3.27 -4.17 15.80
N LEU A 253 -3.20 -5.36 16.40
CA LEU A 253 -2.07 -5.85 17.21
C LEU A 253 -1.68 -7.25 16.79
N VAL A 254 -0.39 -7.52 16.68
CA VAL A 254 0.16 -8.86 16.41
C VAL A 254 1.46 -9.01 17.16
N GLY A 255 1.70 -10.15 17.80
CA GLY A 255 3.02 -10.45 18.33
C GLY A 255 3.02 -11.18 19.66
N ASP A 256 4.20 -11.17 20.30
CA ASP A 256 4.48 -11.83 21.56
C ASP A 256 3.86 -11.08 22.74
N LEU A 257 2.55 -11.19 22.82
CA LEU A 257 1.69 -10.60 23.83
C LEU A 257 0.61 -11.60 24.21
N SER A 258 0.31 -11.70 25.49
CA SER A 258 -0.92 -12.36 25.95
C SER A 258 -2.13 -11.49 25.65
N ARG A 259 -3.33 -12.08 25.65
CA ARG A 259 -4.59 -11.35 25.52
C ARG A 259 -4.72 -10.21 26.55
N ALA A 260 -4.37 -10.47 27.81
CA ALA A 260 -4.45 -9.47 28.87
C ALA A 260 -3.50 -8.28 28.63
N GLU A 261 -2.29 -8.53 28.12
CA GLU A 261 -1.35 -7.47 27.74
C GLU A 261 -1.85 -6.67 26.54
N ALA A 262 -2.40 -7.34 25.53
CA ALA A 262 -3.01 -6.67 24.39
C ALA A 262 -4.20 -5.76 24.78
N GLU A 263 -5.03 -6.20 25.72
CA GLU A 263 -6.10 -5.39 26.31
C GLU A 263 -5.56 -4.15 27.04
N ALA A 264 -4.53 -4.32 27.88
CA ALA A 264 -3.90 -3.22 28.60
C ALA A 264 -3.26 -2.20 27.63
N ILE A 265 -2.57 -2.67 26.58
CA ILE A 265 -1.98 -1.83 25.53
C ILE A 265 -3.06 -1.03 24.81
N ALA A 266 -4.12 -1.71 24.35
CA ALA A 266 -5.21 -1.06 23.63
C ALA A 266 -5.91 0.00 24.50
N ALA A 267 -6.15 -0.29 25.78
CA ALA A 267 -6.72 0.65 26.74
C ALA A 267 -5.79 1.85 26.99
N GLN A 268 -4.49 1.62 27.18
CA GLN A 268 -3.51 2.70 27.37
C GLN A 268 -3.48 3.65 26.16
N VAL A 269 -3.41 3.09 24.95
CA VAL A 269 -3.30 3.89 23.72
C VAL A 269 -4.62 4.62 23.44
N SER A 270 -5.77 3.94 23.52
CA SER A 270 -7.08 4.57 23.25
C SER A 270 -7.42 5.67 24.25
N SER A 271 -7.05 5.51 25.53
CA SER A 271 -7.27 6.55 26.55
C SER A 271 -6.44 7.83 26.34
N ALA A 272 -5.35 7.74 25.60
CA ALA A 272 -4.49 8.88 25.28
C ALA A 272 -5.02 9.69 24.08
N LEU A 273 -5.88 9.11 23.25
CA LEU A 273 -6.45 9.76 22.07
C LEU A 273 -7.51 10.81 22.43
N PRO A 274 -7.78 11.76 21.54
CA PRO A 274 -8.95 12.63 21.67
C PRO A 274 -10.24 11.83 21.83
N LYS A 275 -11.20 12.35 22.59
CA LYS A 275 -12.53 11.74 22.73
C LYS A 275 -13.42 12.19 21.59
N GLY A 276 -14.11 11.26 20.96
CA GLY A 276 -15.04 11.57 19.87
C GLY A 276 -15.59 10.31 19.20
N PRO A 277 -16.69 10.43 18.47
CA PRO A 277 -17.29 9.32 17.74
C PRO A 277 -16.52 9.02 16.44
N ALA A 278 -16.88 7.91 15.80
CA ALA A 278 -16.48 7.64 14.43
C ALA A 278 -16.97 8.73 13.46
N LEU A 279 -16.17 9.06 12.48
CA LEU A 279 -16.57 9.99 11.41
C LEU A 279 -17.58 9.34 10.47
N PRO A 280 -18.42 10.15 9.80
CA PRO A 280 -19.34 9.66 8.78
C PRO A 280 -18.60 8.95 7.65
N LYS A 281 -19.22 7.90 7.12
CA LYS A 281 -18.70 7.23 5.92
C LYS A 281 -18.70 8.21 4.73
N ILE A 282 -17.76 8.01 3.83
CA ILE A 282 -17.69 8.75 2.56
C ILE A 282 -18.89 8.35 1.69
N ALA A 283 -19.58 9.33 1.13
CA ALA A 283 -20.70 9.08 0.22
C ALA A 283 -20.20 8.40 -1.08
N GLN A 284 -21.09 7.67 -1.76
CA GLN A 284 -20.72 7.06 -3.05
C GLN A 284 -20.55 8.15 -4.13
N PRO A 285 -19.54 8.03 -5.01
CA PRO A 285 -19.35 8.97 -6.11
C PRO A 285 -20.45 8.81 -7.16
N VAL A 286 -20.75 9.92 -7.83
CA VAL A 286 -21.65 9.93 -8.98
C VAL A 286 -20.90 9.38 -10.20
N GLU A 287 -21.60 8.59 -11.04
CA GLU A 287 -21.02 8.02 -12.27
C GLU A 287 -20.56 9.15 -13.21
N PRO A 288 -19.26 9.19 -13.58
CA PRO A 288 -18.76 10.21 -14.49
C PRO A 288 -19.24 9.96 -15.92
N LYS A 289 -19.25 11.00 -16.72
CA LYS A 289 -19.36 10.84 -18.17
C LYS A 289 -18.00 10.44 -18.75
N ALA A 290 -18.01 9.50 -19.70
CA ALA A 290 -16.83 9.19 -20.49
C ALA A 290 -16.23 10.48 -21.08
N SER A 291 -14.93 10.64 -20.99
CA SER A 291 -14.24 11.83 -21.47
C SER A 291 -12.79 11.53 -21.82
N VAL A 292 -12.25 12.35 -22.73
CA VAL A 292 -10.83 12.28 -23.11
C VAL A 292 -10.18 13.62 -22.79
N GLY A 293 -9.02 13.58 -22.13
CA GLY A 293 -8.20 14.76 -21.84
C GLY A 293 -6.78 14.55 -22.32
N HIS A 294 -6.15 15.64 -22.75
CA HIS A 294 -4.74 15.65 -23.12
C HIS A 294 -4.02 16.79 -22.40
N ILE A 295 -2.84 16.49 -21.88
CA ILE A 295 -1.92 17.45 -21.28
C ILE A 295 -0.68 17.51 -22.18
N GLU A 296 -0.50 18.65 -22.85
CA GLU A 296 0.71 18.90 -23.63
C GLU A 296 1.93 18.94 -22.72
N PHE A 297 2.91 18.07 -22.97
CA PHE A 297 4.11 17.99 -22.16
C PHE A 297 5.34 17.66 -23.03
N PRO A 298 6.46 18.40 -22.89
CA PRO A 298 7.65 18.23 -23.72
C PRO A 298 8.46 17.00 -23.31
N SER A 299 8.07 15.83 -23.80
CA SER A 299 8.74 14.55 -23.55
C SER A 299 8.84 13.73 -24.84
N LYS A 300 9.63 12.65 -24.84
CA LYS A 300 9.69 11.66 -25.93
C LYS A 300 8.58 10.60 -25.83
N GLN A 301 7.92 10.52 -24.69
CA GLN A 301 6.93 9.51 -24.39
C GLN A 301 5.63 10.16 -23.95
N THR A 302 4.52 9.45 -24.14
CA THR A 302 3.20 9.82 -23.66
C THR A 302 2.77 8.85 -22.57
N ASN A 303 2.36 9.38 -21.41
CA ASN A 303 1.68 8.61 -20.38
C ASN A 303 0.20 8.50 -20.76
N LEU A 304 -0.32 7.29 -20.74
CA LEU A 304 -1.72 6.98 -21.01
C LEU A 304 -2.34 6.39 -19.75
N MET A 305 -3.44 6.99 -19.32
CA MET A 305 -4.22 6.52 -18.17
C MET A 305 -5.69 6.44 -18.57
N LEU A 306 -6.28 5.28 -18.34
CA LEU A 306 -7.70 5.01 -18.55
C LEU A 306 -8.28 4.62 -17.20
N ALA A 307 -9.43 5.17 -16.83
CA ALA A 307 -10.10 4.79 -15.60
C ALA A 307 -11.62 4.85 -15.73
N GLN A 308 -12.28 4.11 -14.88
CA GLN A 308 -13.70 4.23 -14.55
C GLN A 308 -13.91 3.98 -13.06
N LEU A 309 -15.09 4.28 -12.53
CA LEU A 309 -15.42 3.87 -11.18
C LEU A 309 -15.44 2.35 -11.11
N GLY A 310 -14.69 1.83 -10.16
CA GLY A 310 -14.64 0.41 -9.83
C GLY A 310 -15.61 0.10 -8.68
N ILE A 311 -15.11 -0.54 -7.64
CA ILE A 311 -15.87 -1.06 -6.51
C ILE A 311 -15.43 -0.45 -5.18
N ASP A 312 -16.27 -0.55 -4.16
CA ASP A 312 -15.90 -0.39 -2.77
C ASP A 312 -15.32 -1.69 -2.18
N ARG A 313 -14.81 -1.63 -0.96
CA ARG A 313 -14.03 -2.73 -0.37
C ARG A 313 -14.88 -3.93 0.03
N ASP A 314 -16.17 -3.76 0.27
CA ASP A 314 -17.12 -4.79 0.68
C ASP A 314 -18.00 -5.32 -0.48
N ASP A 315 -17.64 -5.00 -1.73
CA ASP A 315 -18.34 -5.50 -2.92
C ASP A 315 -18.27 -7.05 -2.99
N PRO A 316 -19.41 -7.74 -3.15
CA PRO A 316 -19.44 -9.21 -3.21
C PRO A 316 -18.70 -9.80 -4.40
N ASP A 317 -18.48 -9.06 -5.47
CA ASP A 317 -17.75 -9.51 -6.66
C ASP A 317 -16.22 -9.32 -6.51
N TYR A 318 -15.72 -8.88 -5.34
CA TYR A 318 -14.30 -8.58 -5.13
C TYR A 318 -13.36 -9.73 -5.52
N ALA A 319 -13.68 -10.98 -5.16
CA ALA A 319 -12.86 -12.14 -5.50
C ALA A 319 -12.82 -12.37 -7.01
N ALA A 320 -13.98 -12.30 -7.68
CA ALA A 320 -14.09 -12.51 -9.13
C ALA A 320 -13.38 -11.40 -9.91
N LEU A 321 -13.51 -10.14 -9.48
CA LEU A 321 -12.83 -8.99 -10.07
C LEU A 321 -11.32 -9.02 -9.85
N SER A 322 -10.86 -9.46 -8.68
CA SER A 322 -9.43 -9.67 -8.40
C SER A 322 -8.83 -10.69 -9.35
N MET A 323 -9.48 -11.85 -9.52
CA MET A 323 -9.01 -12.90 -10.43
C MET A 323 -9.10 -12.47 -11.89
N GLY A 324 -10.17 -11.78 -12.27
CA GLY A 324 -10.32 -11.24 -13.63
C GLY A 324 -9.25 -10.20 -13.97
N ASN A 325 -8.94 -9.32 -13.02
CA ASN A 325 -7.88 -8.33 -13.18
C ASN A 325 -6.48 -8.96 -13.20
N GLN A 326 -6.22 -10.00 -12.40
CA GLN A 326 -4.97 -10.74 -12.42
C GLN A 326 -4.64 -11.24 -13.83
N ILE A 327 -5.64 -11.70 -14.56
CA ILE A 327 -5.50 -12.18 -15.94
C ILE A 327 -5.39 -11.03 -16.94
N LEU A 328 -6.15 -9.96 -16.76
CA LEU A 328 -6.17 -8.82 -17.68
C LEU A 328 -4.84 -8.05 -17.68
N GLY A 329 -4.37 -7.61 -16.50
CA GLY A 329 -3.19 -6.75 -16.39
C GLY A 329 -2.64 -6.59 -14.97
N GLY A 330 -3.16 -7.33 -13.97
CA GLY A 330 -2.72 -7.26 -12.58
C GLY A 330 -1.56 -8.19 -12.23
N GLY A 331 -1.40 -9.30 -12.95
CA GLY A 331 -0.43 -10.36 -12.69
C GLY A 331 0.98 -10.15 -13.28
N GLY A 332 1.27 -9.01 -13.84
CA GLY A 332 2.59 -8.75 -14.46
C GLY A 332 2.79 -9.46 -15.80
N PHE A 333 3.89 -10.21 -15.97
CA PHE A 333 4.16 -10.97 -17.19
C PHE A 333 3.14 -12.08 -17.41
N GLY A 334 2.74 -12.31 -18.67
CA GLY A 334 1.75 -13.31 -19.03
C GLY A 334 0.30 -12.83 -18.99
N THR A 335 0.04 -11.59 -18.52
CA THR A 335 -1.29 -10.99 -18.62
C THR A 335 -1.61 -10.58 -20.06
N ARG A 336 -2.90 -10.46 -20.41
CA ARG A 336 -3.31 -10.11 -21.78
C ARG A 336 -2.76 -8.76 -22.21
N LEU A 337 -2.83 -7.73 -21.35
CA LEU A 337 -2.29 -6.41 -21.65
C LEU A 337 -0.77 -6.45 -21.88
N MET A 338 -0.03 -7.14 -21.00
CA MET A 338 1.43 -7.27 -21.15
C MET A 338 1.80 -8.00 -22.43
N SER A 339 1.13 -9.13 -22.73
CA SER A 339 1.38 -9.90 -23.93
C SER A 339 1.15 -9.09 -25.21
N GLU A 340 -0.01 -8.42 -25.33
CA GLU A 340 -0.39 -7.70 -26.54
C GLU A 340 0.41 -6.40 -26.75
N VAL A 341 0.64 -5.64 -25.68
CA VAL A 341 1.22 -4.29 -25.80
C VAL A 341 2.74 -4.33 -25.71
N ARG A 342 3.29 -5.14 -24.79
CA ARG A 342 4.73 -5.21 -24.57
C ARG A 342 5.38 -6.34 -25.36
N GLU A 343 4.99 -7.60 -25.13
CA GLU A 343 5.72 -8.76 -25.65
C GLU A 343 5.63 -8.87 -27.16
N LYS A 344 4.42 -8.75 -27.73
CA LYS A 344 4.20 -8.88 -29.16
C LYS A 344 4.59 -7.64 -29.97
N ARG A 345 4.59 -6.44 -29.36
CA ARG A 345 4.75 -5.19 -30.13
C ARG A 345 5.83 -4.23 -29.63
N GLY A 346 6.38 -4.44 -28.44
CA GLY A 346 7.42 -3.59 -27.87
C GLY A 346 7.01 -2.12 -27.70
N LEU A 347 5.72 -1.86 -27.39
CA LEU A 347 5.19 -0.49 -27.30
C LEU A 347 5.44 0.18 -25.97
N THR A 348 5.63 -0.61 -24.90
CA THR A 348 5.81 -0.12 -23.54
C THR A 348 6.81 -0.98 -22.78
N TYR A 349 7.38 -0.44 -21.73
CA TYR A 349 8.10 -1.24 -20.73
C TYR A 349 7.14 -2.03 -19.81
N GLY A 350 5.95 -1.48 -19.54
CA GLY A 350 4.93 -2.12 -18.75
C GLY A 350 3.57 -1.48 -18.94
N VAL A 351 2.53 -2.31 -18.88
CA VAL A 351 1.12 -1.92 -18.87
C VAL A 351 0.42 -2.70 -17.77
N TYR A 352 -0.30 -2.00 -16.92
CA TYR A 352 -0.93 -2.60 -15.74
C TYR A 352 -2.37 -2.15 -15.61
N SER A 353 -3.21 -3.05 -15.11
CA SER A 353 -4.56 -2.73 -14.69
C SER A 353 -4.77 -3.07 -13.22
N GLY A 354 -5.71 -2.36 -12.56
CA GLY A 354 -6.00 -2.63 -11.16
C GLY A 354 -7.27 -1.97 -10.66
N PHE A 355 -7.94 -2.66 -9.76
CA PHE A 355 -8.95 -2.08 -8.89
C PHE A 355 -8.27 -1.52 -7.63
N THR A 356 -8.74 -0.38 -7.17
CA THR A 356 -8.35 0.20 -5.88
C THR A 356 -9.61 0.37 -5.02
N PRO A 357 -10.13 -0.71 -4.42
CA PRO A 357 -11.32 -0.62 -3.59
C PRO A 357 -11.07 0.23 -2.34
N MET A 358 -12.00 1.15 -2.05
CA MET A 358 -11.95 2.09 -0.93
C MET A 358 -13.25 2.04 -0.11
N GLN A 359 -13.49 2.98 0.82
CA GLN A 359 -14.76 3.07 1.57
C GLN A 359 -15.97 3.38 0.67
N ALA A 360 -15.76 4.23 -0.34
CA ALA A 360 -16.66 4.41 -1.46
C ALA A 360 -16.01 3.80 -2.70
N ARG A 361 -16.74 3.69 -3.82
CA ARG A 361 -16.19 3.09 -5.03
C ARG A 361 -14.88 3.76 -5.45
N GLY A 362 -13.81 2.99 -5.35
CA GLY A 362 -12.50 3.36 -5.86
C GLY A 362 -12.39 3.14 -7.37
N PRO A 363 -11.28 3.55 -8.00
CA PRO A 363 -11.14 3.41 -9.45
C PRO A 363 -10.74 1.99 -9.86
N PHE A 364 -11.18 1.60 -11.05
CA PHE A 364 -10.45 0.68 -11.92
C PHE A 364 -9.60 1.51 -12.86
N MET A 365 -8.32 1.18 -13.00
CA MET A 365 -7.40 1.94 -13.84
C MET A 365 -6.55 1.03 -14.71
N ILE A 366 -6.23 1.50 -15.93
CA ILE A 366 -5.15 0.96 -16.78
C ILE A 366 -4.15 2.08 -17.00
N ASN A 367 -2.87 1.81 -16.80
CA ASN A 367 -1.82 2.79 -16.98
C ASN A 367 -0.62 2.20 -17.74
N LEU A 368 -0.01 3.01 -18.58
CA LEU A 368 1.20 2.69 -19.32
C LEU A 368 1.88 3.97 -19.81
N GLN A 369 3.11 3.80 -20.26
CA GLN A 369 3.88 4.82 -20.95
C GLN A 369 4.37 4.26 -22.28
N THR A 370 4.23 5.02 -23.37
CA THR A 370 4.63 4.60 -24.71
C THR A 370 5.31 5.74 -25.47
N ARG A 371 5.96 5.44 -26.58
CA ARG A 371 6.52 6.47 -27.48
C ARG A 371 5.40 7.38 -27.98
N ALA A 372 5.66 8.70 -28.01
CA ALA A 372 4.63 9.68 -28.33
C ALA A 372 3.99 9.45 -29.71
N GLU A 373 4.78 9.08 -30.72
CA GLU A 373 4.30 8.80 -32.07
C GLU A 373 3.52 7.48 -32.22
N MET A 374 3.40 6.71 -31.13
CA MET A 374 2.63 5.45 -31.09
C MET A 374 1.43 5.54 -30.13
N SER A 375 1.23 6.69 -29.48
CA SER A 375 0.30 6.82 -28.35
C SER A 375 -1.17 6.55 -28.70
N GLU A 376 -1.66 7.08 -29.84
CA GLU A 376 -3.04 6.85 -30.26
C GLU A 376 -3.31 5.40 -30.64
N GLY A 377 -2.42 4.78 -31.39
CA GLY A 377 -2.51 3.38 -31.75
C GLY A 377 -2.42 2.46 -30.52
N THR A 378 -1.53 2.79 -29.57
CA THR A 378 -1.39 2.03 -28.30
C THR A 378 -2.62 2.17 -27.44
N LEU A 379 -3.20 3.36 -27.33
CA LEU A 379 -4.46 3.59 -26.61
C LEU A 379 -5.58 2.71 -27.19
N LYS A 380 -5.75 2.75 -28.53
CA LYS A 380 -6.75 1.90 -29.18
C LYS A 380 -6.51 0.42 -28.93
N LEU A 381 -5.28 -0.05 -29.01
CA LEU A 381 -4.95 -1.45 -28.75
C LEU A 381 -5.32 -1.86 -27.32
N VAL A 382 -5.03 -1.02 -26.31
CA VAL A 382 -5.42 -1.28 -24.92
C VAL A 382 -6.95 -1.39 -24.77
N GLN A 383 -7.68 -0.50 -25.41
CA GLN A 383 -9.16 -0.55 -25.43
C GLN A 383 -9.68 -1.82 -26.14
N ASP A 384 -9.05 -2.23 -27.25
CA ASP A 384 -9.43 -3.44 -27.98
C ASP A 384 -9.15 -4.70 -27.13
N VAL A 385 -8.02 -4.75 -26.42
CA VAL A 385 -7.70 -5.86 -25.50
C VAL A 385 -8.73 -5.95 -24.36
N LEU A 386 -9.12 -4.80 -23.78
CA LEU A 386 -10.15 -4.78 -22.75
C LEU A 386 -11.51 -5.26 -23.33
N ALA A 387 -11.90 -4.76 -24.49
CA ALA A 387 -13.15 -5.13 -25.14
C ALA A 387 -13.20 -6.64 -25.43
N ASP A 388 -12.14 -7.19 -26.01
CA ASP A 388 -12.00 -8.63 -26.29
C ASP A 388 -12.10 -9.45 -24.98
N TYR A 389 -11.42 -9.00 -23.92
CA TYR A 389 -11.49 -9.67 -22.63
C TYR A 389 -12.89 -9.67 -22.03
N LEU A 390 -13.60 -8.56 -22.11
CA LEU A 390 -14.99 -8.48 -21.64
C LEU A 390 -15.93 -9.38 -22.50
N GLU A 391 -15.72 -9.43 -23.82
CA GLU A 391 -16.50 -10.26 -24.72
C GLU A 391 -16.23 -11.76 -24.54
N THR A 392 -14.96 -12.16 -24.48
CA THR A 392 -14.56 -13.57 -24.44
C THR A 392 -14.54 -14.17 -23.03
N GLY A 393 -14.17 -13.37 -22.02
CA GLY A 393 -13.83 -13.83 -20.68
C GLY A 393 -12.44 -14.47 -20.63
N PRO A 394 -12.02 -14.98 -19.45
CA PRO A 394 -10.78 -15.73 -19.33
C PRO A 394 -10.91 -17.12 -19.99
N THR A 395 -9.80 -17.66 -20.46
CA THR A 395 -9.71 -19.08 -20.83
C THR A 395 -9.56 -19.95 -19.57
N GLU A 396 -9.83 -21.25 -19.67
CA GLU A 396 -9.63 -22.22 -18.59
C GLU A 396 -8.19 -22.19 -18.08
N LYS A 397 -7.22 -22.18 -19.01
CA LYS A 397 -5.80 -22.12 -18.67
C LYS A 397 -5.43 -20.83 -17.89
N GLU A 398 -5.91 -19.67 -18.32
CA GLU A 398 -5.64 -18.39 -17.64
C GLU A 398 -6.21 -18.39 -16.22
N LEU A 399 -7.43 -18.90 -16.03
CA LEU A 399 -8.06 -18.96 -14.72
C LEU A 399 -7.34 -19.94 -13.79
N ASP A 400 -6.95 -21.12 -14.31
CA ASP A 400 -6.19 -22.12 -13.54
C ASP A 400 -4.80 -21.60 -13.16
N ASP A 401 -4.11 -20.91 -14.07
CA ASP A 401 -2.82 -20.28 -13.80
C ASP A 401 -2.93 -19.23 -12.69
N ALA A 402 -3.94 -18.35 -12.78
CA ALA A 402 -4.20 -17.32 -11.79
C ALA A 402 -4.55 -17.91 -10.40
N LYS A 403 -5.35 -18.98 -10.36
CA LYS A 403 -5.65 -19.69 -9.11
C LYS A 403 -4.39 -20.31 -8.48
N ARG A 404 -3.51 -20.91 -9.28
CA ARG A 404 -2.24 -21.48 -8.79
C ARG A 404 -1.30 -20.39 -8.28
N GLU A 405 -1.20 -19.29 -8.99
CA GLU A 405 -0.37 -18.14 -8.57
C GLU A 405 -0.89 -17.57 -7.24
N LEU A 406 -2.20 -17.35 -7.12
CA LEU A 406 -2.80 -16.90 -5.87
C LEU A 406 -2.51 -17.87 -4.71
N ALA A 407 -2.73 -19.18 -4.94
CA ALA A 407 -2.48 -20.19 -3.91
C ALA A 407 -1.01 -20.24 -3.48
N GLY A 408 -0.08 -20.02 -4.41
CA GLY A 408 1.37 -19.99 -4.13
C GLY A 408 1.84 -18.73 -3.41
N SER A 409 1.25 -17.58 -3.73
CA SER A 409 1.65 -16.27 -3.16
C SER A 409 0.89 -15.92 -1.88
N PHE A 410 -0.30 -16.42 -1.67
CA PHE A 410 -1.16 -16.07 -0.53
C PHE A 410 -0.50 -16.28 0.85
N PRO A 411 0.26 -17.38 1.11
CA PRO A 411 0.94 -17.54 2.38
C PRO A 411 1.89 -16.38 2.73
N LEU A 412 2.44 -15.68 1.72
CA LEU A 412 3.30 -14.52 1.93
C LEU A 412 2.54 -13.32 2.51
N SER A 413 1.24 -13.24 2.29
CA SER A 413 0.40 -12.15 2.82
C SER A 413 0.23 -12.16 4.35
N THR A 414 0.66 -13.24 5.01
CA THR A 414 0.62 -13.44 6.46
C THR A 414 1.94 -14.02 7.00
N ALA A 415 3.05 -13.81 6.27
CA ALA A 415 4.35 -14.41 6.60
C ALA A 415 5.04 -13.71 7.79
N SER A 416 4.77 -12.44 8.03
CA SER A 416 5.37 -11.67 9.13
C SER A 416 4.30 -10.95 9.96
N ASN A 417 4.68 -10.51 11.17
CA ASN A 417 3.80 -9.66 11.99
C ASN A 417 3.39 -8.39 11.25
N ALA A 418 4.29 -7.80 10.46
CA ALA A 418 3.99 -6.61 9.65
C ALA A 418 2.90 -6.87 8.60
N ASP A 419 2.94 -8.04 7.95
CA ASP A 419 1.93 -8.44 6.98
C ASP A 419 0.58 -8.68 7.68
N ILE A 420 0.59 -9.46 8.77
CA ILE A 420 -0.60 -9.78 9.54
C ILE A 420 -1.26 -8.51 10.09
N VAL A 421 -0.50 -7.59 10.73
CA VAL A 421 -1.06 -6.33 11.26
C VAL A 421 -1.65 -5.45 10.15
N GLY A 422 -1.09 -5.52 8.93
CA GLY A 422 -1.63 -4.88 7.75
C GLY A 422 -3.00 -5.44 7.37
N GLN A 423 -3.14 -6.76 7.33
CA GLN A 423 -4.41 -7.44 7.03
C GLN A 423 -5.47 -7.16 8.11
N LEU A 424 -5.08 -7.26 9.40
CA LEU A 424 -6.01 -6.93 10.50
C LEU A 424 -6.49 -5.48 10.43
N GLY A 425 -5.57 -4.56 10.08
CA GLY A 425 -5.91 -3.15 9.89
C GLY A 425 -6.95 -2.95 8.80
N ALA A 426 -6.80 -3.61 7.65
CA ALA A 426 -7.76 -3.55 6.55
C ALA A 426 -9.11 -4.20 6.93
N ILE A 427 -9.08 -5.39 7.53
CA ILE A 427 -10.28 -6.10 8.01
C ILE A 427 -11.06 -5.21 9.00
N GLY A 428 -10.36 -4.62 9.97
CA GLY A 428 -10.99 -3.76 10.96
C GLY A 428 -11.55 -2.47 10.38
N PHE A 429 -10.78 -1.79 9.53
CA PHE A 429 -11.13 -0.49 8.96
C PHE A 429 -12.30 -0.55 7.98
N TYR A 430 -12.30 -1.54 7.09
CA TYR A 430 -13.39 -1.75 6.13
C TYR A 430 -14.54 -2.58 6.72
N ASN A 431 -14.43 -2.97 8.00
CA ASN A 431 -15.43 -3.80 8.71
C ASN A 431 -15.74 -5.11 7.99
N LEU A 432 -14.71 -5.75 7.45
CA LEU A 432 -14.82 -7.04 6.78
C LEU A 432 -15.00 -8.17 7.81
N PRO A 433 -15.54 -9.33 7.42
CA PRO A 433 -15.58 -10.52 8.27
C PRO A 433 -14.17 -10.90 8.78
N LEU A 434 -14.07 -11.44 9.99
CA LEU A 434 -12.77 -11.92 10.51
C LEU A 434 -12.21 -13.09 9.67
N SER A 435 -13.08 -13.83 8.98
CA SER A 435 -12.75 -14.89 8.02
C SER A 435 -12.38 -14.39 6.62
N HIS A 436 -12.25 -13.05 6.44
CA HIS A 436 -12.08 -12.45 5.10
C HIS A 436 -10.96 -13.08 4.28
N LEU A 437 -9.84 -13.42 4.89
CA LEU A 437 -8.70 -14.01 4.18
C LEU A 437 -9.01 -15.43 3.69
N GLU A 438 -9.61 -16.24 4.55
CA GLU A 438 -10.04 -17.60 4.23
C GLU A 438 -11.17 -17.59 3.19
N ASP A 439 -12.17 -16.71 3.39
CA ASP A 439 -13.30 -16.55 2.48
C ASP A 439 -12.83 -16.12 1.09
N PHE A 440 -11.90 -15.18 1.01
CA PHE A 440 -11.32 -14.72 -0.26
C PHE A 440 -10.62 -15.86 -1.01
N MET A 441 -9.80 -16.65 -0.30
CA MET A 441 -9.13 -17.81 -0.89
C MET A 441 -10.14 -18.86 -1.37
N GLN A 442 -11.10 -19.21 -0.52
CA GLN A 442 -12.12 -20.21 -0.87
C GLN A 442 -12.95 -19.77 -2.07
N GLN A 443 -13.43 -18.54 -2.06
CA GLN A 443 -14.19 -17.95 -3.17
C GLN A 443 -13.36 -17.94 -4.45
N SER A 444 -12.12 -17.44 -4.41
CA SER A 444 -11.24 -17.37 -5.58
C SER A 444 -10.97 -18.74 -6.20
N GLN A 445 -10.73 -19.77 -5.38
CA GLN A 445 -10.52 -21.13 -5.87
C GLN A 445 -11.78 -21.77 -6.48
N ALA A 446 -12.97 -21.39 -6.01
CA ALA A 446 -14.25 -21.91 -6.49
C ALA A 446 -14.77 -21.21 -7.77
N LEU A 447 -14.17 -20.09 -8.19
CA LEU A 447 -14.65 -19.31 -9.34
C LEU A 447 -14.68 -20.14 -10.63
N THR A 448 -15.72 -19.90 -11.46
CA THR A 448 -15.80 -20.37 -12.84
C THR A 448 -15.49 -19.23 -13.82
N ILE A 449 -15.23 -19.58 -15.08
CA ILE A 449 -15.02 -18.62 -16.18
C ILE A 449 -16.24 -17.68 -16.29
N GLU A 450 -17.44 -18.24 -16.23
CA GLU A 450 -18.69 -17.51 -16.37
C GLU A 450 -18.87 -16.48 -15.24
N GLN A 451 -18.50 -16.84 -14.00
CA GLN A 451 -18.57 -15.94 -12.85
C GLN A 451 -17.58 -14.77 -12.99
N VAL A 452 -16.33 -15.06 -13.39
CA VAL A 452 -15.33 -14.01 -13.63
C VAL A 452 -15.78 -13.09 -14.76
N LYS A 453 -16.19 -13.67 -15.89
CA LYS A 453 -16.70 -12.91 -17.04
C LYS A 453 -17.91 -12.06 -16.67
N ALA A 454 -18.88 -12.60 -15.93
CA ALA A 454 -20.08 -11.88 -15.51
C ALA A 454 -19.73 -10.71 -14.58
N ALA A 455 -18.84 -10.91 -13.59
CA ALA A 455 -18.39 -9.85 -12.69
C ALA A 455 -17.65 -8.73 -13.46
N MET A 456 -16.71 -9.09 -14.35
CA MET A 456 -15.99 -8.10 -15.15
C MET A 456 -16.94 -7.26 -16.02
N ASN A 457 -17.92 -7.90 -16.69
CA ASN A 457 -18.91 -7.18 -17.51
C ASN A 457 -19.93 -6.35 -16.70
N LYS A 458 -20.23 -6.76 -15.47
CA LYS A 458 -21.11 -5.99 -14.58
C LYS A 458 -20.47 -4.65 -14.19
N HIS A 459 -19.17 -4.66 -13.92
CA HIS A 459 -18.46 -3.52 -13.36
C HIS A 459 -17.68 -2.69 -14.39
N LEU A 460 -17.27 -3.27 -15.52
CA LEU A 460 -16.44 -2.61 -16.51
C LEU A 460 -17.16 -2.42 -17.84
N GLY A 461 -16.79 -1.35 -18.55
CA GLY A 461 -17.29 -1.06 -19.90
C GLY A 461 -16.34 -0.12 -20.62
N THR A 462 -16.08 -0.36 -21.90
CA THR A 462 -15.19 0.47 -22.72
C THR A 462 -15.76 1.84 -23.02
N ASP A 463 -17.08 1.97 -22.96
CA ASP A 463 -17.84 3.22 -23.19
C ASP A 463 -17.89 4.14 -21.97
N LYS A 464 -17.44 3.69 -20.81
CA LYS A 464 -17.46 4.44 -19.53
C LYS A 464 -16.12 5.07 -19.15
N MET A 465 -15.09 4.86 -19.97
CA MET A 465 -13.74 5.27 -19.62
C MET A 465 -13.53 6.78 -19.63
N VAL A 466 -12.93 7.27 -18.57
CA VAL A 466 -12.23 8.55 -18.52
C VAL A 466 -10.78 8.28 -18.92
N ILE A 467 -10.31 8.97 -19.94
CA ILE A 467 -8.98 8.77 -20.51
C ILE A 467 -8.21 10.09 -20.39
N VAL A 468 -6.99 10.01 -19.89
CA VAL A 468 -6.07 11.14 -19.84
C VAL A 468 -4.72 10.71 -20.39
N SER A 469 -4.21 11.53 -21.33
CA SER A 469 -2.86 11.41 -21.85
C SER A 469 -2.02 12.62 -21.45
N ALA A 470 -0.72 12.42 -21.20
CA ALA A 470 0.24 13.50 -20.99
C ALA A 470 1.53 13.22 -21.78
N GLY A 471 1.84 14.07 -22.72
CA GLY A 471 2.95 13.96 -23.65
C GLY A 471 2.86 14.99 -24.78
N PRO A 472 3.76 14.98 -25.76
CA PRO A 472 3.71 15.93 -26.87
C PRO A 472 2.67 15.51 -27.91
N THR A 473 2.08 16.48 -28.55
CA THR A 473 1.26 16.29 -29.76
C THR A 473 2.19 16.12 -30.97
N VAL A 474 2.26 14.93 -31.52
CA VAL A 474 3.14 14.58 -32.65
C VAL A 474 2.39 13.76 -33.71
N PRO A 475 2.85 13.78 -34.98
CA PRO A 475 2.29 12.89 -36.01
C PRO A 475 2.38 11.42 -35.58
N GLN A 476 1.27 10.71 -35.70
CA GLN A 476 1.18 9.32 -35.30
C GLN A 476 1.68 8.36 -36.37
N LYS A 477 2.28 7.26 -35.95
CA LYS A 477 2.79 6.17 -36.78
C LYS A 477 1.94 4.91 -36.57
N PRO A 478 1.81 4.07 -37.61
CA PRO A 478 1.15 2.78 -37.44
C PRO A 478 1.92 1.91 -36.44
N LEU A 479 1.18 1.10 -35.68
CA LEU A 479 1.78 0.17 -34.73
C LEU A 479 2.59 -0.91 -35.44
N PRO A 480 3.65 -1.42 -34.82
CA PRO A 480 4.35 -2.62 -35.29
C PRO A 480 3.38 -3.81 -35.41
N ALA A 481 3.58 -4.65 -36.41
CA ALA A 481 2.87 -5.92 -36.48
C ALA A 481 3.20 -6.78 -35.24
N PRO A 482 2.25 -7.58 -34.73
CA PRO A 482 2.53 -8.48 -33.62
C PRO A 482 3.55 -9.53 -34.05
N THR A 483 4.48 -9.87 -33.15
CA THR A 483 5.47 -10.92 -33.36
C THR A 483 5.26 -12.01 -32.31
N ASP A 484 5.31 -13.27 -32.72
CA ASP A 484 5.24 -14.43 -31.80
C ASP A 484 6.56 -14.69 -31.06
N LYS A 485 7.62 -13.95 -31.40
CA LYS A 485 8.91 -14.01 -30.70
C LYS A 485 8.94 -12.94 -29.62
N PRO A 486 9.33 -13.28 -28.37
CA PRO A 486 9.65 -12.26 -27.36
C PRO A 486 10.65 -11.28 -27.98
N SER A 487 10.40 -9.99 -27.84
CA SER A 487 11.31 -8.97 -28.38
C SER A 487 12.68 -9.12 -27.71
N GLU A 488 13.66 -9.65 -28.40
CA GLU A 488 15.08 -9.67 -28.02
C GLU A 488 15.73 -8.27 -28.12
N GLN A 489 14.94 -7.20 -28.02
CA GLN A 489 15.54 -5.88 -27.94
C GLN A 489 16.25 -5.76 -26.59
N PRO A 490 17.58 -5.56 -26.57
CA PRO A 490 18.28 -5.25 -25.34
C PRO A 490 17.60 -4.01 -24.75
N LEU A 491 17.24 -4.11 -23.47
CA LEU A 491 16.77 -2.97 -22.70
C LEU A 491 17.81 -1.87 -22.85
N GLY A 492 17.53 -0.87 -23.67
CA GLY A 492 18.38 0.30 -23.80
C GLY A 492 18.57 0.86 -22.40
N VAL A 493 19.83 0.98 -21.98
CA VAL A 493 20.20 1.64 -20.74
C VAL A 493 19.57 3.03 -20.81
N PRO A 494 18.79 3.46 -19.80
CA PRO A 494 18.26 4.81 -19.79
C PRO A 494 19.44 5.79 -19.85
N GLU A 495 19.51 6.58 -20.90
CA GLU A 495 20.38 7.76 -20.92
C GLU A 495 19.78 8.75 -19.92
N HIS A 496 20.50 8.98 -18.82
CA HIS A 496 20.18 9.96 -17.79
C HIS A 496 20.44 11.38 -18.28
#